data_a6d0b6a3d93f239888c5280965565dc2
#
_entry.id   a6d0b6a3d93f239888c5280965565dc2
#
_cell.length_a   1.000
_cell.length_b   1.000
_cell.length_c   1.000
_cell.angle_alpha   90.00
_cell.angle_beta   90.00
_cell.angle_gamma   90.00
#
_symmetry.space_group_name_H-M   'P 1'
#
loop_
_entity.id
_entity.type
_entity.pdbx_description
1 polymer ?
#
loop_
_entity_poly.entity_id
_entity_poly.type
_entity_poly.pdbx_seq_one_letter_code
_entity_poly.pdbx_strand_id
1 'polypeptide(L)'
;MKYFKLDTKGLISDFNKNKNAVLTLKSEILFAKQEKRATIDEIEQSDWTRRIELLHLKQEEYQHYVDMVVLGFGAITEIERNILEGWIVDGKDDMELADETLIPIESIERAKNKALANFEAVINPF
;
A
#
# COMPACT_ATOMS: atom_id res chain seq x y z
N MET A 1 -0.51 -6.53 23.75
CA MET A 1 -0.47 -6.53 22.29
C MET A 1 0.82 -5.92 21.79
N LYS A 2 1.41 -6.52 20.82
CA LYS A 2 2.69 -6.05 20.28
C LYS A 2 2.46 -5.36 18.94
N TYR A 3 2.88 -4.11 18.84
CA TYR A 3 2.80 -3.35 17.60
C TYR A 3 4.15 -3.44 16.90
N PHE A 4 4.11 -3.84 15.66
CA PHE A 4 5.30 -3.86 14.83
C PHE A 4 5.37 -2.57 14.04
N LYS A 5 6.56 -1.98 13.98
CA LYS A 5 6.82 -0.89 13.09
C LYS A 5 6.70 -1.40 11.66
N LEU A 6 5.88 -0.75 10.86
CA LEU A 6 5.70 -1.13 9.47
C LEU A 6 6.99 -0.87 8.69
N ASP A 7 7.30 -1.77 7.77
CA ASP A 7 8.39 -1.58 6.81
C ASP A 7 7.95 -0.50 5.81
N THR A 8 8.39 0.72 6.04
CA THR A 8 7.98 1.88 5.25
C THR A 8 8.35 1.73 3.78
N LYS A 9 9.55 1.25 3.49
CA LYS A 9 9.97 1.01 2.10
C LYS A 9 9.12 -0.08 1.45
N GLY A 10 8.85 -1.15 2.18
CA GLY A 10 8.00 -2.23 1.70
C GLY A 10 6.60 -1.76 1.38
N LEU A 11 6.01 -0.92 2.24
CA LEU A 11 4.69 -0.35 2.00
C LEU A 11 4.65 0.46 0.70
N ILE A 12 5.64 1.31 0.48
CA ILE A 12 5.72 2.13 -0.72
C ILE A 12 5.95 1.25 -1.95
N SER A 13 6.89 0.31 -1.85
CA SER A 13 7.21 -0.64 -2.92
C SER A 13 5.99 -1.46 -3.34
N ASP A 14 5.20 -1.92 -2.37
CA ASP A 14 4.04 -2.78 -2.60
C ASP A 14 2.74 -2.02 -2.87
N PHE A 15 2.79 -0.70 -2.98
CA PHE A 15 1.58 0.11 -3.11
C PHE A 15 0.70 -0.33 -4.28
N ASN A 16 1.27 -0.48 -5.47
CA ASN A 16 0.50 -0.91 -6.65
C ASN A 16 0.01 -2.35 -6.52
N LYS A 17 0.83 -3.22 -5.94
CA LYS A 17 0.46 -4.61 -5.66
C LYS A 17 -0.73 -4.67 -4.69
N ASN A 18 -0.71 -3.85 -3.65
CA ASN A 18 -1.78 -3.79 -2.66
C ASN A 18 -3.07 -3.22 -3.26
N LYS A 19 -2.97 -2.18 -4.10
CA LYS A 19 -4.12 -1.65 -4.84
C LYS A 19 -4.75 -2.72 -5.73
N ASN A 20 -3.94 -3.47 -6.45
CA ASN A 20 -4.42 -4.55 -7.30
C ASN A 20 -5.05 -5.67 -6.48
N ALA A 21 -4.50 -5.98 -5.30
CA ALA A 21 -5.07 -6.97 -4.40
C ALA A 21 -6.48 -6.56 -3.93
N VAL A 22 -6.70 -5.29 -3.62
CA VAL A 22 -8.02 -4.77 -3.26
C VAL A 22 -9.02 -5.00 -4.40
N LEU A 23 -8.63 -4.68 -5.63
CA LEU A 23 -9.49 -4.87 -6.80
C LEU A 23 -9.79 -6.34 -7.07
N THR A 24 -8.79 -7.21 -6.97
CA THR A 24 -8.95 -8.65 -7.16
C THR A 24 -9.91 -9.22 -6.11
N LEU A 25 -9.75 -8.84 -4.85
CA LEU A 25 -10.61 -9.29 -3.76
C LEU A 25 -12.06 -8.79 -3.94
N LYS A 26 -12.22 -7.57 -4.45
CA LYS A 26 -13.56 -7.05 -4.78
C LYS A 26 -14.27 -7.96 -5.79
N SER A 27 -13.56 -8.39 -6.84
CA SER A 27 -14.11 -9.30 -7.83
C SER A 27 -14.43 -10.68 -7.24
N GLU A 28 -13.54 -11.21 -6.38
CA GLU A 28 -13.76 -12.48 -5.71
C GLU A 28 -14.99 -12.44 -4.78
N ILE A 29 -15.18 -11.32 -4.07
CA ILE A 29 -16.33 -11.11 -3.20
C ILE A 29 -17.62 -11.10 -4.01
N LEU A 30 -17.64 -10.40 -5.14
CA LEU A 30 -18.80 -10.38 -6.03
C LEU A 30 -19.14 -11.77 -6.54
N PHE A 31 -18.13 -12.52 -6.97
CA PHE A 31 -18.32 -13.91 -7.41
C PHE A 31 -18.90 -14.77 -6.29
N ALA A 32 -18.34 -14.69 -5.09
CA ALA A 32 -18.79 -15.46 -3.93
C ALA A 32 -20.24 -15.13 -3.56
N LYS A 33 -20.63 -13.86 -3.64
CA LYS A 33 -22.01 -13.43 -3.40
C LYS A 33 -22.97 -14.00 -4.43
N GLN A 34 -22.58 -14.06 -5.71
CA GLN A 34 -23.38 -14.64 -6.77
C GLN A 34 -23.56 -16.15 -6.55
N GLU A 35 -22.47 -16.85 -6.21
CA GLU A 35 -22.53 -18.29 -5.90
C GLU A 35 -23.42 -18.59 -4.70
N LYS A 36 -23.37 -17.76 -3.66
CA LYS A 36 -24.23 -17.90 -2.48
C LYS A 36 -25.70 -17.76 -2.87
N ARG A 37 -26.05 -16.80 -3.72
CA ARG A 37 -27.43 -16.59 -4.18
C ARG A 37 -27.93 -17.76 -5.00
N ALA A 38 -27.05 -18.41 -5.78
CA ALA A 38 -27.41 -19.53 -6.63
C ALA A 38 -27.52 -20.85 -5.86
N THR A 39 -27.03 -20.89 -4.61
CA THR A 39 -26.99 -22.09 -3.79
C THR A 39 -28.26 -22.24 -2.96
N ILE A 40 -28.88 -23.44 -3.02
CA ILE A 40 -30.12 -23.74 -2.30
C ILE A 40 -29.83 -24.40 -0.96
N ASP A 41 -28.74 -25.18 -0.87
CA ASP A 41 -28.35 -25.91 0.34
C ASP A 41 -27.87 -24.92 1.44
N GLU A 42 -28.49 -25.00 2.61
CA GLU A 42 -28.20 -24.15 3.76
C GLU A 42 -26.75 -24.28 4.25
N ILE A 43 -26.20 -25.49 4.20
CA ILE A 43 -24.81 -25.75 4.61
C ILE A 43 -23.86 -25.03 3.66
N GLU A 44 -24.08 -25.18 2.36
CA GLU A 44 -23.26 -24.49 1.34
C GLU A 44 -23.42 -22.98 1.43
N GLN A 45 -24.62 -22.47 1.69
CA GLN A 45 -24.83 -21.04 1.90
C GLN A 45 -24.03 -20.52 3.09
N SER A 46 -23.98 -21.28 4.17
CA SER A 46 -23.20 -20.94 5.36
C SER A 46 -21.69 -20.90 5.05
N ASP A 47 -21.21 -21.85 4.26
CA ASP A 47 -19.80 -21.89 3.83
C ASP A 47 -19.46 -20.67 2.97
N TRP A 48 -20.33 -20.28 2.05
CA TRP A 48 -20.15 -19.08 1.24
C TRP A 48 -20.13 -17.81 2.10
N THR A 49 -21.03 -17.74 3.10
CA THR A 49 -21.07 -16.61 4.03
C THR A 49 -19.74 -16.45 4.76
N ARG A 50 -19.19 -17.54 5.27
CA ARG A 50 -17.88 -17.52 5.94
C ARG A 50 -16.77 -17.09 5.00
N ARG A 51 -16.76 -17.61 3.78
CA ARG A 51 -15.76 -17.24 2.77
C ARG A 51 -15.83 -15.76 2.43
N ILE A 52 -17.03 -15.21 2.28
CA ILE A 52 -17.24 -13.78 2.02
C ILE A 52 -16.67 -12.94 3.17
N GLU A 53 -16.92 -13.32 4.42
CA GLU A 53 -16.39 -12.63 5.58
C GLU A 53 -14.87 -12.62 5.59
N LEU A 54 -14.23 -13.75 5.29
CA LEU A 54 -12.77 -13.84 5.21
C LEU A 54 -12.20 -12.98 4.10
N LEU A 55 -12.85 -12.95 2.94
CA LEU A 55 -12.44 -12.11 1.81
C LEU A 55 -12.55 -10.62 2.16
N HIS A 56 -13.59 -10.21 2.87
CA HIS A 56 -13.75 -8.83 3.35
C HIS A 56 -12.64 -8.45 4.32
N LEU A 57 -12.27 -9.33 5.25
CA LEU A 57 -11.18 -9.07 6.19
C LEU A 57 -9.85 -8.87 5.46
N LYS A 58 -9.57 -9.70 4.46
CA LYS A 58 -8.37 -9.53 3.63
C LYS A 58 -8.40 -8.22 2.85
N GLN A 59 -9.54 -7.88 2.28
CA GLN A 59 -9.70 -6.63 1.53
C GLN A 59 -9.44 -5.42 2.42
N GLU A 60 -9.97 -5.41 3.64
CA GLU A 60 -9.75 -4.35 4.61
C GLU A 60 -8.27 -4.21 4.98
N GLU A 61 -7.56 -5.32 5.12
CA GLU A 61 -6.13 -5.31 5.42
C GLU A 61 -5.33 -4.64 4.29
N TYR A 62 -5.54 -5.06 3.04
CA TYR A 62 -4.86 -4.45 1.90
C TYR A 62 -5.27 -2.99 1.71
N GLN A 63 -6.53 -2.68 1.90
CA GLN A 63 -7.02 -1.30 1.82
C GLN A 63 -6.35 -0.41 2.87
N HIS A 64 -6.14 -0.94 4.07
CA HIS A 64 -5.43 -0.22 5.12
C HIS A 64 -4.01 0.15 4.69
N TYR A 65 -3.28 -0.79 4.09
CA TYR A 65 -1.93 -0.51 3.59
C TYR A 65 -1.93 0.54 2.49
N VAL A 66 -2.89 0.48 1.57
CA VAL A 66 -3.06 1.50 0.53
C VAL A 66 -3.34 2.87 1.15
N ASP A 67 -4.25 2.93 2.10
CA ASP A 67 -4.63 4.18 2.77
C ASP A 67 -3.46 4.81 3.51
N MET A 68 -2.61 4.01 4.14
CA MET A 68 -1.41 4.50 4.83
C MET A 68 -0.45 5.18 3.86
N VAL A 69 -0.23 4.59 2.68
CA VAL A 69 0.67 5.19 1.68
C VAL A 69 0.08 6.48 1.12
N VAL A 70 -1.23 6.50 0.85
CA VAL A 70 -1.93 7.71 0.40
C VAL A 70 -1.80 8.82 1.46
N LEU A 71 -2.00 8.49 2.73
CA LEU A 71 -1.85 9.43 3.82
C LEU A 71 -0.43 9.99 3.90
N GLY A 72 0.56 9.10 3.83
CA GLY A 72 1.97 9.50 3.87
C GLY A 72 2.36 10.41 2.71
N PHE A 73 1.97 10.06 1.49
CA PHE A 73 2.25 10.90 0.32
C PHE A 73 1.52 12.24 0.37
N GLY A 74 0.33 12.30 0.96
CA GLY A 74 -0.40 13.54 1.11
C GLY A 74 0.22 14.51 2.12
N ALA A 75 1.08 14.02 3.00
CA ALA A 75 1.68 14.80 4.08
C ALA A 75 3.09 15.29 3.77
N ILE A 76 3.68 14.86 2.67
CA ILE A 76 5.04 15.27 2.26
C ILE A 76 4.96 16.16 1.01
N THR A 77 6.07 16.81 0.68
CA THR A 77 6.15 17.68 -0.49
C THR A 77 6.15 16.85 -1.79
N GLU A 78 5.81 17.50 -2.90
CA GLU A 78 5.86 16.87 -4.21
C GLU A 78 7.25 16.34 -4.56
N ILE A 79 8.29 17.12 -4.23
CA ILE A 79 9.69 16.72 -4.46
C ILE A 79 10.01 15.46 -3.64
N GLU A 80 9.62 15.43 -2.37
CA GLU A 80 9.83 14.27 -1.51
C GLU A 80 9.11 13.04 -2.04
N ARG A 81 7.88 13.21 -2.50
CA ARG A 81 7.11 12.13 -3.13
C ARG A 81 7.81 11.60 -4.38
N ASN A 82 8.29 12.49 -5.24
CA ASN A 82 8.99 12.11 -6.46
C ASN A 82 10.28 11.34 -6.15
N ILE A 83 10.98 11.73 -5.10
CA ILE A 83 12.19 11.03 -4.63
C ILE A 83 11.82 9.61 -4.17
N LEU A 84 10.78 9.47 -3.35
CA LEU A 84 10.38 8.16 -2.83
C LEU A 84 9.86 7.24 -3.94
N GLU A 85 9.04 7.75 -4.84
CA GLU A 85 8.55 6.97 -5.98
C GLU A 85 9.69 6.55 -6.90
N GLY A 86 10.56 7.48 -7.26
CA GLY A 86 11.70 7.19 -8.13
C GLY A 86 12.66 6.18 -7.52
N TRP A 87 12.98 6.35 -6.25
CA TRP A 87 13.92 5.48 -5.54
C TRP A 87 13.34 4.10 -5.24
N ILE A 88 12.16 4.05 -4.63
CA ILE A 88 11.62 2.81 -4.08
C ILE A 88 10.78 2.04 -5.09
N VAL A 89 9.96 2.72 -5.87
CA VAL A 89 9.07 2.07 -6.84
C VAL A 89 9.79 1.81 -8.16
N ASP A 90 10.47 2.82 -8.69
CA ASP A 90 11.10 2.76 -10.02
C ASP A 90 12.53 2.25 -10.00
N GLY A 91 13.14 2.11 -8.84
CA GLY A 91 14.50 1.61 -8.69
C GLY A 91 15.57 2.51 -9.28
N LYS A 92 15.33 3.81 -9.32
CA LYS A 92 16.29 4.79 -9.86
C LYS A 92 17.49 4.95 -8.93
N ASP A 93 18.67 5.15 -9.53
CA ASP A 93 19.87 5.44 -8.77
C ASP A 93 19.97 6.94 -8.43
N ASP A 94 20.99 7.28 -7.66
CA ASP A 94 21.16 8.66 -7.20
C ASP A 94 21.40 9.66 -8.34
N MET A 95 22.06 9.24 -9.40
CA MET A 95 22.28 10.11 -10.57
C MET A 95 20.97 10.43 -11.27
N GLU A 96 20.14 9.42 -11.48
CA GLU A 96 18.82 9.59 -12.12
C GLU A 96 17.92 10.48 -11.25
N LEU A 97 17.92 10.27 -9.94
CA LEU A 97 17.15 11.10 -9.01
C LEU A 97 17.64 12.55 -9.00
N ALA A 98 18.96 12.75 -9.01
CA ALA A 98 19.55 14.09 -9.05
C ALA A 98 19.13 14.84 -10.32
N ASP A 99 19.17 14.18 -11.47
CA ASP A 99 18.78 14.75 -12.74
C ASP A 99 17.31 15.15 -12.78
N GLU A 100 16.43 14.30 -12.26
CA GLU A 100 14.99 14.54 -12.30
C GLU A 100 14.52 15.60 -11.29
N THR A 101 15.12 15.61 -10.11
CA THR A 101 14.71 16.50 -9.02
C THR A 101 15.48 17.81 -8.98
N LEU A 102 16.56 17.92 -9.76
CA LEU A 102 17.47 19.05 -9.78
C LEU A 102 18.17 19.26 -8.42
N ILE A 103 18.26 18.22 -7.61
CA ILE A 103 19.00 18.21 -6.36
C ILE A 103 20.42 17.77 -6.67
N PRO A 104 21.46 18.47 -6.14
CA PRO A 104 22.84 18.03 -6.34
C PRO A 104 23.06 16.60 -5.87
N ILE A 105 23.84 15.83 -6.61
CA ILE A 105 24.05 14.41 -6.34
C ILE A 105 24.58 14.16 -4.92
N GLU A 106 25.44 15.02 -4.41
CA GLU A 106 25.99 14.92 -3.07
C GLU A 106 24.93 15.13 -1.97
N SER A 107 23.77 15.68 -2.32
CA SER A 107 22.64 15.91 -1.40
C SER A 107 21.52 14.89 -1.53
N ILE A 108 21.58 14.02 -2.54
CA ILE A 108 20.49 13.07 -2.84
C ILE A 108 20.25 12.07 -1.70
N GLU A 109 21.31 11.53 -1.11
CA GLU A 109 21.14 10.55 -0.04
C GLU A 109 20.45 11.17 1.18
N ARG A 110 20.85 12.40 1.52
CA ARG A 110 20.17 13.14 2.59
C ARG A 110 18.71 13.41 2.25
N ALA A 111 18.43 13.78 1.01
CA ALA A 111 17.07 14.03 0.54
C ALA A 111 16.21 12.77 0.61
N LYS A 112 16.75 11.60 0.21
CA LYS A 112 16.05 10.31 0.33
C LYS A 112 15.72 10.01 1.79
N ASN A 113 16.69 10.13 2.67
CA ASN A 113 16.51 9.83 4.10
C ASN A 113 15.49 10.78 4.73
N LYS A 114 15.54 12.07 4.39
CA LYS A 114 14.59 13.06 4.90
C LYS A 114 13.18 12.78 4.40
N ALA A 115 13.02 12.47 3.11
CA ALA A 115 11.72 12.15 2.53
C ALA A 115 11.11 10.92 3.21
N LEU A 116 11.90 9.88 3.40
CA LEU A 116 11.45 8.65 4.07
C LEU A 116 11.10 8.93 5.53
N ALA A 117 11.89 9.69 6.25
CA ALA A 117 11.62 10.06 7.65
C ALA A 117 10.32 10.86 7.77
N ASN A 118 10.09 11.82 6.87
CA ASN A 118 8.87 12.63 6.88
C ASN A 118 7.63 11.79 6.57
N PHE A 119 7.75 10.88 5.62
CA PHE A 119 6.67 9.91 5.31
C PHE A 119 6.40 9.01 6.53
N GLU A 120 7.45 8.44 7.10
CA GLU A 120 7.33 7.53 8.23
C GLU A 120 6.72 8.20 9.47
N ALA A 121 7.03 9.47 9.70
CA ALA A 121 6.49 10.21 10.84
C ALA A 121 4.95 10.31 10.81
N VAL A 122 4.36 10.26 9.64
CA VAL A 122 2.90 10.31 9.46
C VAL A 122 2.26 8.97 9.74
N ILE A 123 2.85 7.87 9.24
CA ILE A 123 2.27 6.54 9.34
C ILE A 123 2.67 5.79 10.62
N ASN A 124 3.78 6.18 11.23
CA ASN A 124 4.29 5.62 12.49
C ASN A 124 4.63 6.77 13.45
N PRO A 125 3.61 7.48 13.99
CA PRO A 125 3.85 8.67 14.81
C PRO A 125 4.46 8.38 16.18
N PHE A 126 4.52 7.12 16.57
CA PHE A 126 5.04 6.72 17.89
C PHE A 126 6.38 6.01 17.79
#